data_af401d47ff3761f21c0ce81cf9964555
#
_entry.id   af401d47ff3761f21c0ce81cf9964555
#
_cell.length_a   1.000
_cell.length_b   1.000
_cell.length_c   1.000
_cell.angle_alpha   90.00
_cell.angle_beta   90.00
_cell.angle_gamma   90.00
#
_symmetry.space_group_name_H-M   'P 1'
#
loop_
_entity.id
_entity.type
_entity.pdbx_description
1 polymer ?
#
loop_
_entity_poly.entity_id
_entity_poly.type
_entity_poly.pdbx_seq_one_letter_code
_entity_poly.pdbx_strand_id
1 'polypeptide(L)'
;SEVVHAGIYYPQGSLKARLCVHGKQLLYAYCAERAIAHRRCGKLIVAANEAQARELRAIEQRAVANGVTDLRWLTRDEARALEPALECQAALLSPSTGIVDSHGLMLTLLGDLEHAGGMLAVQSEVESLQVGVGASEGAIELEVNGAGEQTRLQARTVVNAAGLGAIALAHRT
;
A
#
# COMPACT_ATOMS: atom_id res chain seq x y z
N SER A 1 2.11 5.81 6.41
CA SER A 1 1.86 5.02 7.63
C SER A 1 2.96 3.99 7.94
N GLU A 2 3.89 3.77 7.00
CA GLU A 2 5.01 2.81 7.11
C GLU A 2 4.61 1.36 7.43
N VAL A 3 3.33 1.06 7.49
CA VAL A 3 2.81 -0.28 7.79
C VAL A 3 2.73 -1.11 6.52
N VAL A 4 3.37 -2.27 6.55
CA VAL A 4 3.21 -3.32 5.54
C VAL A 4 1.95 -4.11 5.87
N HIS A 5 0.87 -3.86 5.13
CA HIS A 5 -0.44 -4.46 5.37
C HIS A 5 -0.48 -5.94 4.95
N ALA A 6 -1.01 -6.79 5.83
CA ALA A 6 -1.14 -8.23 5.54
C ALA A 6 -2.34 -8.59 4.63
N GLY A 7 -3.32 -7.70 4.43
CA GLY A 7 -4.49 -7.95 3.59
C GLY A 7 -5.69 -8.57 4.32
N ILE A 8 -5.72 -8.52 5.65
CA ILE A 8 -6.67 -9.26 6.52
C ILE A 8 -8.09 -8.67 6.59
N TYR A 9 -8.26 -7.37 6.28
CA TYR A 9 -9.54 -6.69 6.54
C TYR A 9 -10.45 -6.54 5.31
N TYR A 10 -9.90 -6.74 4.12
CA TYR A 10 -10.58 -6.35 2.89
C TYR A 10 -11.60 -7.40 2.43
N PRO A 11 -12.67 -7.00 1.74
CA PRO A 11 -13.63 -7.94 1.16
C PRO A 11 -12.93 -8.95 0.25
N GLN A 12 -13.36 -10.21 0.33
CA GLN A 12 -12.84 -11.29 -0.50
C GLN A 12 -12.96 -10.94 -1.99
N GLY A 13 -11.91 -11.24 -2.76
CA GLY A 13 -11.86 -11.00 -4.21
C GLY A 13 -11.62 -9.55 -4.62
N SER A 14 -11.65 -8.59 -3.69
CA SER A 14 -11.33 -7.19 -4.01
C SER A 14 -9.87 -7.04 -4.47
N LEU A 15 -9.63 -6.06 -5.36
CA LEU A 15 -8.25 -5.70 -5.76
C LEU A 15 -7.39 -5.38 -4.54
N LYS A 16 -7.95 -4.71 -3.54
CA LYS A 16 -7.25 -4.35 -2.30
C LYS A 16 -6.79 -5.57 -1.52
N ALA A 17 -7.63 -6.62 -1.39
CA ALA A 17 -7.23 -7.87 -0.76
C ALA A 17 -6.11 -8.55 -1.53
N ARG A 18 -6.29 -8.76 -2.84
CA ARG A 18 -5.31 -9.42 -3.71
C ARG A 18 -3.97 -8.69 -3.73
N LEU A 19 -4.00 -7.37 -3.93
CA LEU A 19 -2.79 -6.56 -4.04
C LEU A 19 -2.06 -6.42 -2.70
N CYS A 20 -2.77 -6.36 -1.56
CA CYS A 20 -2.10 -6.34 -0.26
C CYS A 20 -1.40 -7.66 0.06
N VAL A 21 -2.04 -8.81 -0.20
CA VAL A 21 -1.45 -10.14 0.06
C VAL A 21 -0.21 -10.36 -0.81
N HIS A 22 -0.32 -10.12 -2.12
CA HIS A 22 0.79 -10.29 -3.05
C HIS A 22 1.86 -9.21 -2.87
N GLY A 23 1.45 -7.95 -2.78
CA GLY A 23 2.35 -6.80 -2.62
C GLY A 23 3.18 -6.85 -1.35
N LYS A 24 2.63 -7.39 -0.26
CA LYS A 24 3.39 -7.65 0.97
C LYS A 24 4.62 -8.54 0.70
N GLN A 25 4.45 -9.62 -0.05
CA GLN A 25 5.54 -10.53 -0.38
C GLN A 25 6.59 -9.86 -1.25
N LEU A 26 6.15 -9.15 -2.30
CA LEU A 26 7.04 -8.39 -3.18
C LEU A 26 7.79 -7.30 -2.43
N LEU A 27 7.10 -6.56 -1.55
CA LEU A 27 7.72 -5.49 -0.79
C LEU A 27 8.81 -6.00 0.16
N TYR A 28 8.56 -7.09 0.89
CA TYR A 28 9.59 -7.68 1.74
C TYR A 28 10.78 -8.21 0.95
N ALA A 29 10.55 -8.85 -0.21
CA ALA A 29 11.61 -9.31 -1.08
C ALA A 29 12.45 -8.14 -1.61
N TYR A 30 11.80 -7.10 -2.10
CA TYR A 30 12.45 -5.89 -2.60
C TYR A 30 13.25 -5.18 -1.51
N CYS A 31 12.67 -5.02 -0.31
CA CYS A 31 13.38 -4.41 0.82
C CYS A 31 14.64 -5.20 1.22
N ALA A 32 14.56 -6.53 1.22
CA ALA A 32 15.70 -7.38 1.52
C ALA A 32 16.79 -7.27 0.45
N GLU A 33 16.42 -7.31 -0.83
CA GLU A 33 17.33 -7.17 -1.98
C GLU A 33 18.06 -5.83 -1.98
N ARG A 34 17.34 -4.75 -1.66
CA ARG A 34 17.84 -3.37 -1.71
C ARG A 34 18.36 -2.84 -0.38
N ALA A 35 18.47 -3.69 0.65
CA ALA A 35 18.89 -3.32 1.99
C ALA A 35 18.06 -2.17 2.62
N ILE A 36 16.77 -2.07 2.27
CA ILE A 36 15.85 -1.10 2.85
C ILE A 36 15.46 -1.58 4.25
N ALA A 37 15.56 -0.70 5.25
CA ALA A 37 15.22 -1.03 6.63
C ALA A 37 13.73 -1.40 6.74
N HIS A 38 13.46 -2.60 7.25
CA HIS A 38 12.11 -3.11 7.45
C HIS A 38 12.09 -4.14 8.58
N ARG A 39 10.93 -4.38 9.16
CA ARG A 39 10.78 -5.38 10.22
C ARG A 39 9.39 -6.02 10.19
N ARG A 40 9.34 -7.35 10.24
CA ARG A 40 8.10 -8.11 10.47
C ARG A 40 7.82 -8.14 11.97
N CYS A 41 7.38 -7.03 12.53
CA CYS A 41 7.12 -6.91 13.97
C CYS A 41 5.79 -7.53 14.40
N GLY A 42 4.95 -7.91 13.45
CA GLY A 42 3.60 -8.38 13.72
C GLY A 42 2.63 -7.26 14.08
N LYS A 43 1.38 -7.64 14.29
CA LYS A 43 0.31 -6.78 14.82
C LYS A 43 -0.64 -7.60 15.67
N LEU A 44 -0.99 -7.07 16.84
CA LEU A 44 -2.06 -7.58 17.68
C LEU A 44 -3.37 -6.88 17.34
N ILE A 45 -4.45 -7.65 17.18
CA ILE A 45 -5.81 -7.19 17.08
C ILE A 45 -6.53 -7.75 18.29
N VAL A 46 -7.05 -6.90 19.16
CA VAL A 46 -7.50 -7.29 20.49
C VAL A 46 -8.99 -7.20 20.64
N ALA A 47 -9.56 -8.06 21.48
CA ALA A 47 -10.94 -8.05 21.91
C ALA A 47 -10.99 -7.86 23.42
N ALA A 48 -11.63 -6.78 23.86
CA ALA A 48 -11.84 -6.50 25.27
C ALA A 48 -13.11 -7.20 25.85
N ASN A 49 -13.98 -7.70 24.99
CA ASN A 49 -15.22 -8.37 25.36
C ASN A 49 -15.63 -9.43 24.32
N GLU A 50 -16.67 -10.20 24.66
CA GLU A 50 -17.17 -11.31 23.84
C GLU A 50 -17.68 -10.86 22.45
N ALA A 51 -18.32 -9.70 22.36
CA ALA A 51 -18.79 -9.17 21.08
C ALA A 51 -17.62 -8.91 20.13
N GLN A 52 -16.55 -8.28 20.63
CA GLN A 52 -15.33 -8.05 19.87
C GLN A 52 -14.59 -9.35 19.54
N ALA A 53 -14.63 -10.36 20.42
CA ALA A 53 -14.05 -11.68 20.12
C ALA A 53 -14.76 -12.35 18.93
N ARG A 54 -16.09 -12.18 18.79
CA ARG A 54 -16.81 -12.63 17.59
C ARG A 54 -16.37 -11.89 16.32
N GLU A 55 -16.10 -10.59 16.42
CA GLU A 55 -15.57 -9.80 15.30
C GLU A 55 -14.17 -10.27 14.87
N LEU A 56 -13.30 -10.63 15.83
CA LEU A 56 -12.00 -11.22 15.51
C LEU A 56 -12.13 -12.52 14.70
N ARG A 57 -13.12 -13.36 15.01
CA ARG A 57 -13.39 -14.58 14.22
C ARG A 57 -13.81 -14.25 12.78
N ALA A 58 -14.62 -13.22 12.59
CA ALA A 58 -15.01 -12.76 11.26
C ALA A 58 -13.81 -12.18 10.48
N ILE A 59 -12.89 -11.50 11.16
CA ILE A 59 -11.63 -11.02 10.57
C ILE A 59 -10.75 -12.19 10.14
N GLU A 60 -10.57 -13.20 11.00
CA GLU A 60 -9.80 -14.40 10.67
C GLU A 60 -10.37 -15.13 9.45
N GLN A 61 -11.68 -15.39 9.43
CA GLN A 61 -12.34 -16.05 8.29
C GLN A 61 -12.12 -15.28 6.98
N ARG A 62 -12.24 -13.95 7.03
CA ARG A 62 -12.00 -13.09 5.88
C ARG A 62 -10.53 -13.12 5.44
N ALA A 63 -9.61 -13.12 6.39
CA ALA A 63 -8.18 -13.22 6.10
C ALA A 63 -7.83 -14.55 5.41
N VAL A 64 -8.34 -15.67 5.93
CA VAL A 64 -8.18 -17.01 5.31
C VAL A 64 -8.75 -17.02 3.90
N ALA A 65 -9.94 -16.45 3.68
CA ALA A 65 -10.55 -16.35 2.36
C ALA A 65 -9.74 -15.48 1.38
N ASN A 66 -8.91 -14.55 1.90
CA ASN A 66 -7.97 -13.74 1.12
C ASN A 66 -6.59 -14.39 0.94
N GLY A 67 -6.37 -15.60 1.46
CA GLY A 67 -5.10 -16.32 1.38
C GLY A 67 -4.08 -15.95 2.47
N VAL A 68 -4.52 -15.29 3.54
CA VAL A 68 -3.69 -15.00 4.72
C VAL A 68 -3.92 -16.11 5.74
N THR A 69 -3.00 -17.05 5.84
CA THR A 69 -3.13 -18.28 6.64
C THR A 69 -2.24 -18.32 7.88
N ASP A 70 -1.52 -17.24 8.14
CA ASP A 70 -0.54 -17.13 9.23
C ASP A 70 -1.07 -16.47 10.50
N LEU A 71 -2.36 -16.14 10.56
CA LEU A 71 -2.97 -15.56 11.75
C LEU A 71 -2.99 -16.57 12.91
N ARG A 72 -2.77 -16.08 14.11
CA ARG A 72 -2.74 -16.90 15.32
C ARG A 72 -3.63 -16.31 16.41
N TRP A 73 -4.52 -17.15 16.94
CA TRP A 73 -5.24 -16.83 18.16
C TRP A 73 -4.29 -16.86 19.36
N LEU A 74 -4.43 -15.84 20.20
CA LEU A 74 -3.72 -15.75 21.47
C LEU A 74 -4.72 -15.64 22.61
N THR A 75 -4.43 -16.35 23.67
CA THR A 75 -5.05 -16.17 24.98
C THR A 75 -4.65 -14.80 25.55
N ARG A 76 -5.34 -14.37 26.62
CA ARG A 76 -4.98 -13.15 27.35
C ARG A 76 -3.51 -13.16 27.79
N ASP A 77 -3.06 -14.29 28.36
CA ASP A 77 -1.70 -14.39 28.91
C ASP A 77 -0.63 -14.35 27.81
N GLU A 78 -0.88 -15.03 26.68
CA GLU A 78 0.01 -14.98 25.51
C GLU A 78 0.07 -13.56 24.91
N ALA A 79 -1.07 -12.85 24.84
CA ALA A 79 -1.11 -11.47 24.36
C ALA A 79 -0.33 -10.53 25.30
N ARG A 80 -0.49 -10.70 26.62
CA ARG A 80 0.25 -9.92 27.63
C ARG A 80 1.73 -10.25 27.69
N ALA A 81 2.13 -11.46 27.32
CA ALA A 81 3.55 -11.79 27.18
C ALA A 81 4.23 -11.01 26.05
N LEU A 82 3.47 -10.61 25.02
CA LEU A 82 3.94 -9.77 23.91
C LEU A 82 3.84 -8.28 24.23
N GLU A 83 2.78 -7.87 24.91
CA GLU A 83 2.52 -6.48 25.31
C GLU A 83 1.95 -6.45 26.74
N PRO A 84 2.81 -6.26 27.75
CA PRO A 84 2.44 -6.38 29.18
C PRO A 84 1.35 -5.43 29.65
N ALA A 85 1.23 -4.26 29.04
CA ALA A 85 0.19 -3.28 29.37
C ALA A 85 -1.19 -3.57 28.77
N LEU A 86 -1.31 -4.65 27.98
CA LEU A 86 -2.52 -4.95 27.25
C LEU A 86 -3.59 -5.57 28.18
N GLU A 87 -4.80 -5.00 28.11
CA GLU A 87 -6.00 -5.58 28.72
C GLU A 87 -6.95 -6.10 27.62
N CYS A 88 -7.11 -7.42 27.54
CA CYS A 88 -7.98 -8.07 26.56
C CYS A 88 -8.51 -9.41 27.06
N GLN A 89 -9.58 -9.92 26.46
CA GLN A 89 -10.05 -11.30 26.64
C GLN A 89 -9.40 -12.26 25.66
N ALA A 90 -9.16 -11.80 24.44
CA ALA A 90 -8.51 -12.56 23.38
C ALA A 90 -7.80 -11.62 22.41
N ALA A 91 -6.86 -12.13 21.66
CA ALA A 91 -6.20 -11.39 20.59
C ALA A 91 -5.98 -12.27 19.36
N LEU A 92 -5.83 -11.63 18.22
CA LEU A 92 -5.41 -12.24 16.97
C LEU A 92 -4.08 -11.62 16.57
N LEU A 93 -3.03 -12.42 16.47
CA LEU A 93 -1.72 -11.99 15.99
C LEU A 93 -1.64 -12.16 14.49
N SER A 94 -1.21 -11.11 13.79
CA SER A 94 -0.85 -11.13 12.37
C SER A 94 0.67 -11.02 12.24
N PRO A 95 1.40 -12.14 12.14
CA PRO A 95 2.87 -12.14 12.18
C PRO A 95 3.50 -11.48 10.96
N SER A 96 2.83 -11.52 9.81
CA SER A 96 3.33 -10.97 8.55
C SER A 96 3.06 -9.48 8.36
N THR A 97 2.31 -8.85 9.25
CA THR A 97 2.25 -7.39 9.32
C THR A 97 3.60 -6.85 9.81
N GLY A 98 4.03 -5.72 9.27
CA GLY A 98 5.31 -5.14 9.67
C GLY A 98 5.40 -3.66 9.37
N ILE A 99 6.61 -3.16 9.45
CA ILE A 99 6.95 -1.77 9.16
C ILE A 99 8.10 -1.71 8.16
N VAL A 100 8.16 -0.63 7.40
CA VAL A 100 9.19 -0.33 6.41
C VAL A 100 9.61 1.13 6.55
N ASP A 101 10.89 1.40 6.34
CA ASP A 101 11.37 2.76 6.13
C ASP A 101 10.84 3.29 4.79
N SER A 102 9.77 4.06 4.87
CA SER A 102 9.10 4.61 3.68
C SER A 102 9.96 5.60 2.93
N HIS A 103 10.83 6.34 3.64
CA HIS A 103 11.74 7.29 3.02
C HIS A 103 12.85 6.57 2.24
N GLY A 104 13.50 5.60 2.86
CA GLY A 104 14.48 4.74 2.20
C GLY A 104 13.89 4.01 1.00
N LEU A 105 12.64 3.53 1.12
CA LEU A 105 11.91 2.91 0.00
C LEU A 105 11.72 3.89 -1.18
N MET A 106 11.26 5.11 -0.90
CA MET A 106 11.08 6.14 -1.95
C MET A 106 12.40 6.50 -2.64
N LEU A 107 13.48 6.70 -1.87
CA LEU A 107 14.79 7.02 -2.45
C LEU A 107 15.33 5.87 -3.31
N THR A 108 15.15 4.63 -2.88
CA THR A 108 15.57 3.45 -3.65
C THR A 108 14.79 3.33 -4.96
N LEU A 109 13.46 3.52 -4.90
CA LEU A 109 12.61 3.51 -6.11
C LEU A 109 12.96 4.65 -7.07
N LEU A 110 13.32 5.83 -6.55
CA LEU A 110 13.82 6.94 -7.37
C LEU A 110 15.14 6.57 -8.06
N GLY A 111 16.07 5.98 -7.34
CA GLY A 111 17.32 5.51 -7.92
C GLY A 111 17.11 4.46 -9.02
N ASP A 112 16.19 3.51 -8.81
CA ASP A 112 15.82 2.52 -9.83
C ASP A 112 15.17 3.17 -11.07
N LEU A 113 14.31 4.17 -10.86
CA LEU A 113 13.71 4.96 -11.93
C LEU A 113 14.78 5.65 -12.78
N GLU A 114 15.71 6.36 -12.14
CA GLU A 114 16.80 7.09 -12.81
C GLU A 114 17.75 6.14 -13.55
N HIS A 115 18.08 5.01 -12.92
CA HIS A 115 18.91 3.97 -13.56
C HIS A 115 18.23 3.37 -14.81
N ALA A 116 16.91 3.29 -14.82
CA ALA A 116 16.11 2.87 -15.98
C ALA A 116 15.92 3.99 -17.04
N GLY A 117 16.53 5.16 -16.86
CA GLY A 117 16.41 6.31 -17.76
C GLY A 117 15.16 7.16 -17.54
N GLY A 118 14.44 6.93 -16.43
CA GLY A 118 13.33 7.77 -16.03
C GLY A 118 13.77 9.05 -15.34
N MET A 119 12.83 9.94 -15.06
CA MET A 119 13.09 11.24 -14.46
C MET A 119 11.97 11.62 -13.48
N LEU A 120 12.32 12.20 -12.34
CA LEU A 120 11.38 12.81 -11.40
C LEU A 120 11.28 14.31 -11.68
N ALA A 121 10.07 14.80 -11.96
CA ALA A 121 9.76 16.22 -12.06
C ALA A 121 8.96 16.64 -10.83
N VAL A 122 9.61 17.31 -9.88
CA VAL A 122 8.97 17.89 -8.70
C VAL A 122 8.36 19.25 -9.04
N GLN A 123 7.39 19.71 -8.22
CA GLN A 123 6.69 20.98 -8.42
C GLN A 123 6.07 21.12 -9.84
N SER A 124 5.62 19.99 -10.39
CA SER A 124 5.03 19.87 -11.70
C SER A 124 3.63 19.27 -11.57
N GLU A 125 2.61 20.12 -11.58
CA GLU A 125 1.21 19.71 -11.44
C GLU A 125 0.66 19.30 -12.80
N VAL A 126 0.08 18.12 -12.91
CA VAL A 126 -0.70 17.69 -14.08
C VAL A 126 -2.09 18.32 -13.97
N GLU A 127 -2.38 19.27 -14.83
CA GLU A 127 -3.64 20.02 -14.81
C GLU A 127 -4.75 19.31 -15.57
N SER A 128 -4.41 18.73 -16.74
CA SER A 128 -5.37 17.99 -17.57
C SER A 128 -4.74 16.84 -18.31
N LEU A 129 -5.59 15.91 -18.75
CA LEU A 129 -5.24 14.79 -19.62
C LEU A 129 -6.24 14.73 -20.76
N GLN A 130 -5.78 14.56 -21.99
CA GLN A 130 -6.64 14.39 -23.17
C GLN A 130 -6.24 13.14 -23.93
N VAL A 131 -7.21 12.23 -24.11
CA VAL A 131 -7.00 10.96 -24.82
C VAL A 131 -7.36 11.12 -26.29
N GLY A 132 -6.50 10.63 -27.18
CA GLY A 132 -6.74 10.64 -28.62
C GLY A 132 -6.41 11.96 -29.31
N VAL A 133 -5.71 12.88 -28.64
CA VAL A 133 -5.24 14.15 -29.19
C VAL A 133 -3.74 14.07 -29.39
N GLY A 134 -3.25 14.39 -30.59
CA GLY A 134 -1.82 14.43 -30.91
C GLY A 134 -1.45 13.78 -32.24
N ALA A 135 -0.16 13.83 -32.56
CA ALA A 135 0.36 13.34 -33.83
C ALA A 135 0.38 11.81 -33.96
N SER A 136 0.14 11.07 -32.89
CA SER A 136 0.11 9.60 -32.86
C SER A 136 -1.24 9.08 -32.40
N GLU A 137 -1.80 8.12 -33.11
CA GLU A 137 -3.05 7.46 -32.76
C GLU A 137 -2.93 6.80 -31.38
N GLY A 138 -3.83 7.15 -30.43
CA GLY A 138 -3.83 6.64 -29.07
C GLY A 138 -2.86 7.33 -28.10
N ALA A 139 -2.22 8.44 -28.50
CA ALA A 139 -1.42 9.25 -27.57
C ALA A 139 -2.29 9.94 -26.52
N ILE A 140 -1.76 10.08 -25.32
CA ILE A 140 -2.36 10.83 -24.22
C ILE A 140 -1.54 12.13 -24.10
N GLU A 141 -2.20 13.27 -24.26
CA GLU A 141 -1.59 14.58 -24.02
C GLU A 141 -1.83 15.01 -22.57
N LEU A 142 -0.78 15.47 -21.90
CA LEU A 142 -0.82 16.00 -20.56
C LEU A 142 -0.46 17.48 -20.60
N GLU A 143 -1.24 18.31 -19.93
CA GLU A 143 -0.86 19.68 -19.61
C GLU A 143 -0.26 19.70 -18.20
N VAL A 144 0.97 20.15 -18.10
CA VAL A 144 1.74 20.18 -16.85
C VAL A 144 2.14 21.63 -16.58
N ASN A 145 1.83 22.09 -15.36
CA ASN A 145 2.27 23.39 -14.87
C ASN A 145 3.44 23.18 -13.89
N GLY A 146 4.60 23.71 -14.24
CA GLY A 146 5.81 23.64 -13.43
C GLY A 146 6.51 24.99 -13.36
N ALA A 147 6.78 25.48 -12.15
CA ALA A 147 7.46 26.77 -11.91
C ALA A 147 6.81 27.99 -12.62
N GLY A 148 5.50 27.93 -12.90
CA GLY A 148 4.76 28.98 -13.61
C GLY A 148 4.81 28.89 -15.14
N GLU A 149 5.39 27.81 -15.68
CA GLU A 149 5.40 27.52 -17.12
C GLU A 149 4.49 26.33 -17.42
N GLN A 150 3.65 26.49 -18.45
CA GLN A 150 2.85 25.37 -18.98
C GLN A 150 3.65 24.60 -20.03
N THR A 151 3.71 23.29 -19.83
CA THR A 151 4.36 22.35 -20.75
C THR A 151 3.35 21.31 -21.20
N ARG A 152 3.39 20.93 -22.48
CA ARG A 152 2.61 19.79 -23.01
C ARG A 152 3.52 18.60 -23.23
N LEU A 153 3.09 17.47 -22.70
CA LEU A 153 3.77 16.19 -22.85
C LEU A 153 2.85 15.18 -23.55
N GLN A 154 3.44 14.30 -24.33
CA GLN A 154 2.72 13.17 -24.90
C GLN A 154 3.23 11.86 -24.32
N ALA A 155 2.31 11.00 -23.94
CA ALA A 155 2.60 9.68 -23.38
C ALA A 155 1.77 8.60 -24.05
N ARG A 156 2.33 7.39 -24.14
CA ARG A 156 1.58 6.19 -24.57
C ARG A 156 0.75 5.60 -23.44
N THR A 157 1.18 5.80 -22.23
CA THR A 157 0.52 5.27 -21.03
C THR A 157 0.68 6.27 -19.89
N VAL A 158 -0.38 6.50 -19.16
CA VAL A 158 -0.38 7.32 -17.95
C VAL A 158 -0.90 6.50 -16.78
N VAL A 159 -0.15 6.51 -15.67
CA VAL A 159 -0.58 5.89 -14.41
C VAL A 159 -0.92 7.00 -13.42
N ASN A 160 -2.21 7.15 -13.12
CA ASN A 160 -2.66 8.10 -12.11
C ASN A 160 -2.43 7.52 -10.71
N ALA A 161 -1.36 7.95 -10.06
CA ALA A 161 -0.99 7.58 -8.70
C ALA A 161 -1.07 8.77 -7.72
N ALA A 162 -1.92 9.77 -8.00
CA ALA A 162 -1.99 11.03 -7.27
C ALA A 162 -2.66 10.93 -5.87
N GLY A 163 -2.80 9.73 -5.31
CA GLY A 163 -3.33 9.53 -3.96
C GLY A 163 -4.72 10.14 -3.79
N LEU A 164 -4.87 11.07 -2.84
CA LEU A 164 -6.15 11.77 -2.61
C LEU A 164 -6.60 12.65 -3.78
N GLY A 165 -5.66 13.10 -4.62
CA GLY A 165 -5.95 13.88 -5.83
C GLY A 165 -6.34 13.04 -7.05
N ALA A 166 -6.23 11.70 -6.99
CA ALA A 166 -6.42 10.83 -8.15
C ALA A 166 -7.82 10.93 -8.78
N ILE A 167 -8.86 11.05 -7.95
CA ILE A 167 -10.25 11.19 -8.42
C ILE A 167 -10.43 12.54 -9.13
N ALA A 168 -9.93 13.63 -8.53
CA ALA A 168 -10.02 14.96 -9.10
C ALA A 168 -9.28 15.04 -10.45
N LEU A 169 -8.10 14.44 -10.55
CA LEU A 169 -7.35 14.36 -11.80
C LEU A 169 -8.08 13.54 -12.86
N ALA A 170 -8.69 12.40 -12.49
CA ALA A 170 -9.46 11.57 -13.41
C ALA A 170 -10.71 12.28 -13.98
N HIS A 171 -11.26 13.27 -13.28
CA HIS A 171 -12.38 14.09 -13.77
C HIS A 171 -11.97 15.24 -14.68
N ARG A 172 -10.67 15.47 -14.86
CA ARG A 172 -10.10 16.49 -15.76
C ARG A 172 -9.67 15.89 -17.11
N THR A 173 -10.09 14.67 -17.41
CA THR A 173 -9.84 13.95 -18.67
C THR A 173 -10.94 14.18 -19.69
#